data_1e832cd4568c3f235b941487db1e1f15
#
_entry.id   1e832cd4568c3f235b941487db1e1f15
#
_cell.length_a   1.000
_cell.length_b   1.000
_cell.length_c   1.000
_cell.angle_alpha   90.00
_cell.angle_beta   90.00
_cell.angle_gamma   90.00
#
_symmetry.space_group_name_H-M   'P 1'
#
loop_
_entity.id
_entity.type
_entity.pdbx_description
1 polymer ?
#
loop_
_entity_poly.entity_id
_entity_poly.type
_entity_poly.pdbx_seq_one_letter_code
_entity_poly.pdbx_strand_id
1 'polypeptide(L)'
;MESLRRQLRGARWGLPLAREIAGEMGASKAGVRALVRELFGEDVEVRKRAADVARRITESDSRLLEPYADELAGLLETLPVEESRTRWHLGLVVPRVAHTRLQRLRAARTMLLLAEDESNVVRCSAVEGMGLLVLQEPSLRGEAEEMLERFLRDGTKAMKSRARAVMRMWAKA
;
A
#
# COMPACT_ATOMS: atom_id res chain seq x y z
N MET A 1 -0.65 11.82 -26.39
CA MET A 1 -0.31 11.27 -25.04
C MET A 1 0.29 9.89 -25.22
N GLU A 2 1.46 9.67 -24.68
CA GLU A 2 2.06 8.35 -24.63
C GLU A 2 1.16 7.44 -23.78
N SER A 3 0.95 6.17 -24.19
CA SER A 3 0.09 5.29 -23.41
C SER A 3 0.75 5.06 -22.03
N LEU A 4 -0.03 5.04 -20.95
CA LEU A 4 0.44 4.78 -19.58
C LEU A 4 1.37 3.56 -19.54
N ARG A 5 1.01 2.47 -20.22
CA ARG A 5 1.82 1.25 -20.27
C ARG A 5 3.22 1.48 -20.84
N ARG A 6 3.38 2.36 -21.84
CA ARG A 6 4.70 2.70 -22.38
C ARG A 6 5.52 3.50 -21.37
N GLN A 7 4.92 4.45 -20.66
CA GLN A 7 5.58 5.19 -19.60
C GLN A 7 6.03 4.24 -18.47
N LEU A 8 5.16 3.32 -18.06
CA LEU A 8 5.47 2.31 -17.02
C LEU A 8 6.54 1.29 -17.48
N ARG A 9 6.70 1.02 -18.79
CA ARG A 9 7.75 0.18 -19.34
C ARG A 9 9.07 0.89 -19.59
N GLY A 10 9.09 2.20 -19.53
CA GLY A 10 10.27 3.02 -19.86
C GLY A 10 11.54 2.58 -19.11
N ALA A 11 12.72 2.74 -19.76
CA ALA A 11 14.00 2.29 -19.23
C ALA A 11 14.42 3.01 -17.93
N ARG A 12 13.96 4.25 -17.74
CA ARG A 12 14.27 5.05 -16.55
C ARG A 12 13.05 5.14 -15.65
N TRP A 13 13.16 4.59 -14.44
CA TRP A 13 12.17 4.72 -13.39
C TRP A 13 12.77 5.42 -12.20
N GLY A 14 12.06 6.39 -11.64
CA GLY A 14 12.51 7.14 -10.48
C GLY A 14 11.42 8.02 -9.88
N LEU A 15 11.70 8.61 -8.75
CA LEU A 15 10.75 9.41 -7.98
C LEU A 15 10.11 10.55 -8.78
N PRO A 16 10.84 11.34 -9.61
CA PRO A 16 10.22 12.42 -10.39
C PRO A 16 9.16 11.89 -11.37
N LEU A 17 9.51 10.88 -12.16
CA LEU A 17 8.59 10.28 -13.14
C LEU A 17 7.37 9.64 -12.48
N ALA A 18 7.58 8.92 -11.37
CA ALA A 18 6.48 8.31 -10.64
C ALA A 18 5.48 9.35 -10.08
N ARG A 19 5.97 10.52 -9.65
CA ARG A 19 5.12 11.63 -9.21
C ARG A 19 4.36 12.30 -10.36
N GLU A 20 5.03 12.50 -11.49
CA GLU A 20 4.43 13.05 -12.70
C GLU A 20 3.26 12.17 -13.17
N ILE A 21 3.50 10.86 -13.35
CA ILE A 21 2.45 9.91 -13.73
C ILE A 21 1.33 9.86 -12.68
N ALA A 22 1.63 9.92 -11.39
CA ALA A 22 0.61 9.96 -10.35
C ALA A 22 -0.28 11.20 -10.45
N GLY A 23 0.29 12.36 -10.75
CA GLY A 23 -0.45 13.59 -11.01
C GLY A 23 -1.36 13.47 -12.24
N GLU A 24 -0.83 12.95 -13.36
CA GLU A 24 -1.61 12.75 -14.59
C GLU A 24 -2.77 11.76 -14.38
N MET A 25 -2.50 10.59 -13.77
CA MET A 25 -3.51 9.54 -13.57
C MET A 25 -4.56 9.95 -12.54
N GLY A 26 -4.14 10.61 -11.46
CA GLY A 26 -5.05 11.11 -10.42
C GLY A 26 -5.94 12.26 -10.86
N ALA A 27 -5.63 12.95 -11.97
CA ALA A 27 -6.39 14.09 -12.45
C ALA A 27 -7.77 13.72 -13.05
N SER A 28 -8.04 12.44 -13.32
CA SER A 28 -9.31 12.00 -13.91
C SER A 28 -9.69 10.57 -13.55
N LYS A 29 -11.00 10.29 -13.52
CA LYS A 29 -11.53 8.94 -13.37
C LYS A 29 -11.03 7.97 -14.45
N ALA A 30 -10.80 8.48 -15.68
CA ALA A 30 -10.26 7.67 -16.77
C ALA A 30 -8.80 7.29 -16.52
N GLY A 31 -7.98 8.22 -16.01
CA GLY A 31 -6.60 7.95 -15.61
C GLY A 31 -6.51 6.91 -14.49
N VAL A 32 -7.33 7.07 -13.45
CA VAL A 32 -7.40 6.09 -12.34
C VAL A 32 -7.77 4.70 -12.85
N ARG A 33 -8.80 4.59 -13.72
CA ARG A 33 -9.19 3.30 -14.33
C ARG A 33 -8.07 2.70 -15.18
N ALA A 34 -7.34 3.52 -15.93
CA ALA A 34 -6.20 3.04 -16.71
C ALA A 34 -5.10 2.49 -15.81
N LEU A 35 -4.79 3.17 -14.71
CA LEU A 35 -3.81 2.71 -13.72
C LEU A 35 -4.24 1.38 -13.07
N VAL A 36 -5.49 1.28 -12.63
CA VAL A 36 -6.02 0.04 -12.03
C VAL A 36 -5.92 -1.12 -13.02
N ARG A 37 -6.21 -0.91 -14.29
CA ARG A 37 -6.05 -1.95 -15.31
C ARG A 37 -4.61 -2.47 -15.42
N GLU A 38 -3.61 -1.60 -15.31
CA GLU A 38 -2.19 -2.01 -15.33
C GLU A 38 -1.78 -2.77 -14.07
N LEU A 39 -2.44 -2.53 -12.92
CA LEU A 39 -2.23 -3.33 -11.71
C LEU A 39 -2.66 -4.80 -11.88
N PHE A 40 -3.69 -5.05 -12.67
CA PHE A 40 -4.19 -6.40 -12.98
C PHE A 40 -3.59 -7.00 -14.26
N GLY A 41 -2.68 -6.30 -14.92
CA GLY A 41 -1.98 -6.80 -16.10
C GLY A 41 -0.99 -7.93 -15.75
N GLU A 42 -0.55 -8.69 -16.76
CA GLU A 42 0.38 -9.81 -16.59
C GLU A 42 1.86 -9.39 -16.44
N ASP A 43 2.20 -8.18 -16.86
CA ASP A 43 3.56 -7.66 -16.84
C ASP A 43 3.95 -7.22 -15.41
N VAL A 44 4.77 -8.03 -14.75
CA VAL A 44 5.21 -7.83 -13.36
C VAL A 44 5.91 -6.48 -13.16
N GLU A 45 6.74 -6.03 -14.13
CA GLU A 45 7.43 -4.75 -14.01
C GLU A 45 6.48 -3.57 -14.14
N VAL A 46 5.51 -3.65 -15.06
CA VAL A 46 4.44 -2.65 -15.19
C VAL A 46 3.58 -2.62 -13.93
N ARG A 47 3.16 -3.77 -13.42
CA ARG A 47 2.38 -3.89 -12.18
C ARG A 47 3.10 -3.25 -11.00
N LYS A 48 4.38 -3.54 -10.82
CA LYS A 48 5.22 -2.96 -9.76
C LYS A 48 5.22 -1.43 -9.80
N ARG A 49 5.41 -0.85 -10.99
CA ARG A 49 5.45 0.60 -11.17
C ARG A 49 4.06 1.23 -11.05
N ALA A 50 3.01 0.54 -11.52
CA ALA A 50 1.64 0.95 -11.30
C ALA A 50 1.28 0.98 -9.80
N ALA A 51 1.77 0.03 -9.02
CA ALA A 51 1.58 0.01 -7.57
C ALA A 51 2.31 1.18 -6.86
N ASP A 52 3.51 1.58 -7.31
CA ASP A 52 4.19 2.79 -6.81
C ASP A 52 3.38 4.06 -7.14
N VAL A 53 2.83 4.16 -8.35
CA VAL A 53 1.96 5.29 -8.75
C VAL A 53 0.68 5.31 -7.90
N ALA A 54 0.00 4.17 -7.72
CA ALA A 54 -1.19 4.05 -6.89
C ALA A 54 -0.93 4.49 -5.44
N ARG A 55 0.22 4.08 -4.87
CA ARG A 55 0.64 4.52 -3.54
C ARG A 55 0.73 6.04 -3.45
N ARG A 56 1.32 6.71 -4.45
CA ARG A 56 1.47 8.17 -4.47
C ARG A 56 0.15 8.89 -4.61
N ILE A 57 -0.76 8.37 -5.43
CA ILE A 57 -2.12 8.91 -5.53
C ILE A 57 -2.79 8.85 -4.16
N THR A 58 -2.73 7.71 -3.46
CA THR A 58 -3.38 7.55 -2.15
C THR A 58 -2.70 8.32 -1.02
N GLU A 59 -1.45 8.73 -1.17
CA GLU A 59 -0.78 9.68 -0.27
C GLU A 59 -1.39 11.08 -0.37
N SER A 60 -1.87 11.47 -1.54
CA SER A 60 -2.47 12.78 -1.79
C SER A 60 -3.99 12.76 -1.62
N ASP A 61 -4.68 11.77 -2.19
CA ASP A 61 -6.13 11.58 -2.07
C ASP A 61 -6.50 10.09 -2.25
N SER A 62 -6.78 9.43 -1.14
CA SER A 62 -7.17 8.01 -1.14
C SER A 62 -8.54 7.76 -1.80
N ARG A 63 -9.44 8.76 -1.79
CA ARG A 63 -10.80 8.65 -2.33
C ARG A 63 -10.83 8.30 -3.81
N LEU A 64 -9.77 8.64 -4.54
CA LEU A 64 -9.65 8.34 -5.97
C LEU A 64 -9.61 6.83 -6.25
N LEU A 65 -9.10 6.04 -5.32
CA LEU A 65 -8.97 4.57 -5.43
C LEU A 65 -9.94 3.80 -4.52
N GLU A 66 -10.73 4.47 -3.67
CA GLU A 66 -11.77 3.83 -2.84
C GLU A 66 -12.75 2.94 -3.63
N PRO A 67 -13.19 3.31 -4.85
CA PRO A 67 -14.08 2.45 -5.65
C PRO A 67 -13.49 1.07 -5.98
N TYR A 68 -12.18 0.90 -5.85
CA TYR A 68 -11.44 -0.33 -6.15
C TYR A 68 -10.89 -1.02 -4.90
N ALA A 69 -11.37 -0.65 -3.71
CA ALA A 69 -10.82 -1.14 -2.44
C ALA A 69 -10.84 -2.67 -2.33
N ASP A 70 -11.94 -3.30 -2.72
CA ASP A 70 -12.08 -4.76 -2.63
C ASP A 70 -11.24 -5.50 -3.67
N GLU A 71 -11.15 -4.97 -4.90
CA GLU A 71 -10.31 -5.51 -5.95
C GLU A 71 -8.82 -5.40 -5.59
N LEU A 72 -8.39 -4.25 -5.04
CA LEU A 72 -7.00 -4.03 -4.63
C LEU A 72 -6.62 -4.91 -3.43
N ALA A 73 -7.54 -5.12 -2.49
CA ALA A 73 -7.34 -6.07 -1.39
C ALA A 73 -7.19 -7.51 -1.93
N GLY A 74 -8.08 -7.93 -2.83
CA GLY A 74 -8.01 -9.25 -3.48
C GLY A 74 -6.71 -9.43 -4.27
N LEU A 75 -6.25 -8.42 -5.00
CA LEU A 75 -4.98 -8.47 -5.70
C LEU A 75 -3.82 -8.68 -4.72
N LEU A 76 -3.73 -7.89 -3.66
CA LEU A 76 -2.67 -8.00 -2.65
C LEU A 76 -2.63 -9.38 -1.99
N GLU A 77 -3.80 -9.97 -1.70
CA GLU A 77 -3.93 -11.30 -1.09
C GLU A 77 -3.44 -12.43 -2.01
N THR A 78 -3.47 -12.23 -3.33
CA THR A 78 -3.12 -13.26 -4.33
C THR A 78 -1.74 -13.07 -4.96
N LEU A 79 -1.07 -11.94 -4.72
CA LEU A 79 0.26 -11.69 -5.29
C LEU A 79 1.31 -12.68 -4.76
N PRO A 80 2.18 -13.22 -5.66
CA PRO A 80 3.29 -14.07 -5.27
C PRO A 80 4.26 -13.34 -4.32
N VAL A 81 4.94 -14.09 -3.45
CA VAL A 81 5.93 -13.55 -2.50
C VAL A 81 7.11 -12.88 -3.20
N GLU A 82 7.45 -13.34 -4.40
CA GLU A 82 8.51 -12.81 -5.25
C GLU A 82 8.23 -11.37 -5.72
N GLU A 83 6.97 -10.97 -5.79
CA GLU A 83 6.57 -9.60 -6.12
C GLU A 83 6.63 -8.66 -4.90
N SER A 84 7.66 -8.77 -4.08
CA SER A 84 7.79 -8.04 -2.81
C SER A 84 7.62 -6.52 -2.97
N ARG A 85 8.06 -5.91 -4.07
CA ARG A 85 7.90 -4.47 -4.33
C ARG A 85 6.45 -4.10 -4.59
N THR A 86 5.72 -4.88 -5.37
CA THR A 86 4.28 -4.68 -5.61
C THR A 86 3.51 -4.85 -4.31
N ARG A 87 3.80 -5.91 -3.56
CA ARG A 87 3.19 -6.20 -2.25
C ARG A 87 3.46 -5.09 -1.23
N TRP A 88 4.68 -4.56 -1.19
CA TRP A 88 5.01 -3.40 -0.35
C TRP A 88 4.16 -2.18 -0.68
N HIS A 89 4.07 -1.79 -1.96
CA HIS A 89 3.30 -0.62 -2.36
C HIS A 89 1.80 -0.80 -2.07
N LEU A 90 1.23 -1.96 -2.43
CA LEU A 90 -0.18 -2.26 -2.17
C LEU A 90 -0.48 -2.43 -0.68
N GLY A 91 0.47 -2.89 0.13
CA GLY A 91 0.37 -2.90 1.59
C GLY A 91 0.19 -1.52 2.21
N LEU A 92 0.53 -0.45 1.48
CA LEU A 92 0.26 0.94 1.88
C LEU A 92 -1.01 1.51 1.21
N VAL A 93 -1.40 0.99 0.04
CA VAL A 93 -2.62 1.43 -0.67
C VAL A 93 -3.86 0.87 -0.02
N VAL A 94 -3.92 -0.44 0.20
CA VAL A 94 -5.11 -1.15 0.70
C VAL A 94 -5.65 -0.57 2.01
N PRO A 95 -4.83 -0.31 3.04
CA PRO A 95 -5.31 0.33 4.27
C PRO A 95 -5.87 1.75 4.07
N ARG A 96 -5.33 2.51 3.11
CA ARG A 96 -5.76 3.89 2.84
C ARG A 96 -7.10 3.97 2.12
N VAL A 97 -7.42 2.98 1.28
CA VAL A 97 -8.66 2.95 0.49
C VAL A 97 -9.79 2.18 1.16
N ALA A 98 -9.55 1.54 2.30
CA ALA A 98 -10.53 0.80 3.07
C ALA A 98 -11.48 1.77 3.80
N HIS A 99 -12.62 2.11 3.16
CA HIS A 99 -13.56 3.12 3.66
C HIS A 99 -14.74 2.56 4.45
N THR A 100 -15.07 1.27 4.30
CA THR A 100 -16.07 0.60 5.15
C THR A 100 -15.41 -0.15 6.31
N ARG A 101 -16.17 -0.39 7.38
CA ARG A 101 -15.69 -1.19 8.50
C ARG A 101 -15.24 -2.59 8.06
N LEU A 102 -16.02 -3.24 7.20
CA LEU A 102 -15.67 -4.57 6.70
C LEU A 102 -14.37 -4.58 5.91
N GLN A 103 -14.16 -3.58 5.05
CA GLN A 103 -12.90 -3.42 4.31
C GLN A 103 -11.71 -3.15 5.24
N ARG A 104 -11.88 -2.33 6.30
CA ARG A 104 -10.83 -2.10 7.29
C ARG A 104 -10.46 -3.37 8.06
N LEU A 105 -11.44 -4.17 8.46
CA LEU A 105 -11.18 -5.46 9.12
C LEU A 105 -10.50 -6.46 8.20
N ARG A 106 -10.89 -6.50 6.92
CA ARG A 106 -10.20 -7.32 5.90
C ARG A 106 -8.75 -6.84 5.70
N ALA A 107 -8.55 -5.54 5.53
CA ALA A 107 -7.23 -4.96 5.39
C ALA A 107 -6.33 -5.27 6.61
N ALA A 108 -6.88 -5.21 7.83
CA ALA A 108 -6.14 -5.54 9.04
C ALA A 108 -5.65 -7.00 9.05
N ARG A 109 -6.50 -7.96 8.66
CA ARG A 109 -6.09 -9.37 8.50
C ARG A 109 -4.96 -9.50 7.49
N THR A 110 -5.05 -8.80 6.37
CA THR A 110 -3.99 -8.80 5.36
C THR A 110 -2.70 -8.22 5.92
N MET A 111 -2.76 -7.13 6.70
CA MET A 111 -1.57 -6.57 7.37
C MET A 111 -0.94 -7.56 8.36
N LEU A 112 -1.74 -8.31 9.12
CA LEU A 112 -1.22 -9.36 10.01
C LEU A 112 -0.47 -10.44 9.22
N LEU A 113 -0.99 -10.87 8.07
CA LEU A 113 -0.30 -11.83 7.21
C LEU A 113 0.99 -11.25 6.62
N LEU A 114 0.98 -10.00 6.13
CA LEU A 114 2.17 -9.33 5.59
C LEU A 114 3.25 -9.06 6.66
N ALA A 115 2.87 -9.00 7.93
CA ALA A 115 3.84 -8.88 9.04
C ALA A 115 4.74 -10.12 9.19
N GLU A 116 4.33 -11.26 8.64
CA GLU A 116 5.10 -12.51 8.60
C GLU A 116 5.82 -12.72 7.25
N ASP A 117 5.77 -11.75 6.34
CA ASP A 117 6.41 -11.85 5.03
C ASP A 117 7.93 -12.01 5.13
N GLU A 118 8.54 -12.70 4.18
CA GLU A 118 10.00 -12.85 4.10
C GLU A 118 10.70 -11.51 3.85
N SER A 119 10.05 -10.60 3.13
CA SER A 119 10.57 -9.28 2.77
C SER A 119 10.39 -8.25 3.89
N ASN A 120 11.50 -7.72 4.40
CA ASN A 120 11.47 -6.66 5.42
C ASN A 120 10.72 -5.39 4.98
N VAL A 121 10.72 -5.04 3.69
CA VAL A 121 9.98 -3.87 3.20
C VAL A 121 8.48 -4.12 3.22
N VAL A 122 8.03 -5.34 2.93
CA VAL A 122 6.63 -5.75 3.03
C VAL A 122 6.19 -5.72 4.50
N ARG A 123 6.99 -6.29 5.40
CA ARG A 123 6.74 -6.25 6.86
C ARG A 123 6.63 -4.81 7.37
N CYS A 124 7.49 -3.89 6.90
CA CYS A 124 7.40 -2.48 7.25
C CYS A 124 6.09 -1.84 6.77
N SER A 125 5.59 -2.18 5.57
CA SER A 125 4.30 -1.68 5.09
C SER A 125 3.13 -2.22 5.91
N ALA A 126 3.21 -3.46 6.37
CA ALA A 126 2.20 -4.07 7.24
C ALA A 126 2.01 -3.28 8.54
N VAL A 127 3.11 -2.91 9.19
CA VAL A 127 3.08 -2.09 10.42
C VAL A 127 2.50 -0.70 10.16
N GLU A 128 2.94 -0.04 9.09
CA GLU A 128 2.41 1.29 8.74
C GLU A 128 0.92 1.22 8.38
N GLY A 129 0.53 0.22 7.56
CA GLY A 129 -0.85 0.00 7.17
C GLY A 129 -1.76 -0.29 8.37
N MET A 130 -1.33 -1.13 9.30
CA MET A 130 -2.07 -1.38 10.53
C MET A 130 -2.21 -0.11 11.37
N GLY A 131 -1.14 0.68 11.45
CA GLY A 131 -1.17 1.98 12.15
C GLY A 131 -2.21 2.96 11.59
N LEU A 132 -2.35 3.01 10.27
CA LEU A 132 -3.37 3.84 9.59
C LEU A 132 -4.79 3.33 9.85
N LEU A 133 -4.99 2.02 9.86
CA LEU A 133 -6.30 1.41 10.12
C LEU A 133 -6.79 1.69 11.54
N VAL A 134 -5.94 1.66 12.54
CA VAL A 134 -6.30 1.96 13.94
C VAL A 134 -6.88 3.36 14.10
N LEU A 135 -6.43 4.33 13.33
CA LEU A 135 -6.97 5.70 13.38
C LEU A 135 -8.42 5.78 12.93
N GLN A 136 -8.87 4.86 12.10
CA GLN A 136 -10.23 4.81 11.56
C GLN A 136 -11.09 3.71 12.21
N GLU A 137 -10.47 2.69 12.79
CA GLU A 137 -11.11 1.55 13.44
C GLU A 137 -10.40 1.26 14.77
N PRO A 138 -10.72 1.97 15.85
CA PRO A 138 -10.05 1.83 17.15
C PRO A 138 -10.11 0.42 17.74
N SER A 139 -11.08 -0.42 17.34
CA SER A 139 -11.17 -1.82 17.77
C SER A 139 -9.95 -2.67 17.39
N LEU A 140 -9.16 -2.24 16.41
CA LEU A 140 -7.91 -2.90 15.97
C LEU A 140 -6.70 -2.57 16.86
N ARG A 141 -6.86 -1.71 17.86
CA ARG A 141 -5.75 -1.18 18.66
C ARG A 141 -4.94 -2.28 19.35
N GLY A 142 -5.60 -3.25 19.95
CA GLY A 142 -4.93 -4.35 20.68
C GLY A 142 -4.02 -5.17 19.75
N GLU A 143 -4.53 -5.64 18.62
CA GLU A 143 -3.77 -6.41 17.64
C GLU A 143 -2.60 -5.60 17.05
N ALA A 144 -2.82 -4.30 16.84
CA ALA A 144 -1.77 -3.41 16.35
C ALA A 144 -0.65 -3.21 17.38
N GLU A 145 -0.98 -3.05 18.66
CA GLU A 145 -0.01 -2.92 19.76
C GLU A 145 0.84 -4.17 19.89
N GLU A 146 0.24 -5.37 19.84
CA GLU A 146 0.97 -6.64 19.85
C GLU A 146 1.96 -6.74 18.66
N MET A 147 1.54 -6.35 17.47
CA MET A 147 2.42 -6.29 16.29
C MET A 147 3.58 -5.31 16.50
N LEU A 148 3.32 -4.11 17.02
CA LEU A 148 4.35 -3.10 17.29
C LEU A 148 5.37 -3.57 18.34
N GLU A 149 4.92 -4.17 19.43
CA GLU A 149 5.78 -4.70 20.48
C GLU A 149 6.72 -5.78 19.94
N ARG A 150 6.19 -6.70 19.14
CA ARG A 150 6.99 -7.74 18.48
C ARG A 150 8.04 -7.12 17.56
N PHE A 151 7.68 -6.13 16.77
CA PHE A 151 8.62 -5.44 15.87
C PHE A 151 9.68 -4.66 16.62
N LEU A 152 9.34 -4.04 17.75
CA LEU A 152 10.30 -3.33 18.60
C LEU A 152 11.28 -4.29 19.29
N ARG A 153 10.82 -5.48 19.68
CA ARG A 153 11.67 -6.50 20.32
C ARG A 153 12.59 -7.18 19.30
N ASP A 154 12.01 -7.77 18.25
CA ASP A 154 12.66 -8.74 17.39
C ASP A 154 12.96 -8.22 15.96
N GLY A 155 12.45 -7.04 15.60
CA GLY A 155 12.55 -6.50 14.25
C GLY A 155 13.92 -5.95 13.88
N THR A 156 14.16 -5.79 12.58
CA THR A 156 15.31 -5.05 12.04
C THR A 156 15.28 -3.58 12.44
N LYS A 157 16.39 -2.85 12.22
CA LYS A 157 16.43 -1.40 12.49
C LYS A 157 15.33 -0.64 11.75
N ALA A 158 15.06 -1.01 10.48
CA ALA A 158 13.99 -0.40 9.68
C ALA A 158 12.60 -0.68 10.27
N MET A 159 12.32 -1.91 10.67
CA MET A 159 11.07 -2.31 11.31
C MET A 159 10.86 -1.57 12.65
N LYS A 160 11.88 -1.51 13.50
CA LYS A 160 11.85 -0.77 14.77
C LYS A 160 11.61 0.73 14.55
N SER A 161 12.25 1.31 13.52
CA SER A 161 12.04 2.71 13.15
C SER A 161 10.59 2.96 12.70
N ARG A 162 10.02 2.06 11.89
CA ARG A 162 8.64 2.15 11.42
C ARG A 162 7.63 2.00 12.56
N ALA A 163 7.84 1.06 13.46
CA ALA A 163 6.98 0.88 14.63
C ALA A 163 6.96 2.15 15.51
N ARG A 164 8.12 2.75 15.77
CA ARG A 164 8.19 4.03 16.50
C ARG A 164 7.50 5.18 15.76
N ALA A 165 7.55 5.20 14.42
CA ALA A 165 6.85 6.21 13.62
C ALA A 165 5.33 6.08 13.76
N VAL A 166 4.80 4.86 13.76
CA VAL A 166 3.37 4.58 14.01
C VAL A 166 2.96 5.02 15.41
N MET A 167 3.74 4.70 16.44
CA MET A 167 3.45 5.16 17.81
C MET A 167 3.41 6.69 17.92
N ARG A 168 4.34 7.39 17.25
CA ARG A 168 4.32 8.86 17.20
C ARG A 168 3.10 9.41 16.45
N MET A 169 2.67 8.72 15.39
CA MET A 169 1.47 9.08 14.65
C MET A 169 0.23 8.99 15.54
N TRP A 170 0.09 7.90 16.30
CA TRP A 170 -1.03 7.74 17.24
C TRP A 170 -1.02 8.74 18.39
N ALA A 171 0.16 9.14 18.88
CA ALA A 171 0.28 10.11 19.95
C ALA A 171 -0.14 11.54 19.53
N LYS A 172 -0.27 11.80 18.23
CA LYS A 172 -0.67 13.10 17.66
C LYS A 172 -2.13 13.14 17.19
N ALA A 173 -2.80 12.00 17.13
CA ALA A 173 -4.18 11.86 16.69
C ALA A 173 -5.15 11.95 17.85
#